data_7bfa6be81e4de25071623d71a2b1702e
#
_entry.id   7bfa6be81e4de25071623d71a2b1702e
#
_cell.length_a   1.000
_cell.length_b   1.000
_cell.length_c   1.000
_cell.angle_alpha   90.00
_cell.angle_beta   90.00
_cell.angle_gamma   90.00
#
_symmetry.space_group_name_H-M   'P 1'
#
loop_
_entity.id
_entity.type
_entity.pdbx_description
1 polymer ?
#
loop_
_entity_poly.entity_id
_entity_poly.type
_entity_poly.pdbx_seq_one_letter_code
_entity_poly.pdbx_strand_id
1 'polypeptide(L)'
;MDGTPLRTHKDLEVWKKSMDLAANVYSLTARFPKEELYGLTSQIRRAAVSIPSNIAEGAARHSRKEFIQFLHIASGSVAELETQLLLALRMGLISSNSIISDIEEVRKPLLGLLRSLKKKPITHHSSPITSPS
;
A
#
# COMPACT_ATOMS: atom_id res chain seq x y z
N MET A 1 6.11 -23.57 4.19
CA MET A 1 6.18 -23.72 2.88
C MET A 1 7.42 -24.43 2.49
N ASP A 2 7.35 -24.94 1.46
CA ASP A 2 8.42 -25.75 0.95
C ASP A 2 9.56 -24.92 0.39
N GLY A 3 9.63 -23.67 0.71
CA GLY A 3 10.68 -22.82 0.20
C GLY A 3 10.43 -22.28 -1.18
N THR A 4 9.25 -22.52 -1.72
CA THR A 4 8.92 -22.01 -3.04
C THR A 4 8.89 -20.49 -2.99
N PRO A 5 9.62 -19.83 -3.88
CA PRO A 5 9.60 -18.36 -3.89
C PRO A 5 8.23 -17.86 -4.31
N LEU A 6 7.96 -16.61 -3.96
CA LEU A 6 6.75 -15.95 -4.41
C LEU A 6 6.74 -15.90 -5.93
N ARG A 7 5.62 -16.25 -6.52
CA ARG A 7 5.51 -16.25 -7.96
C ARG A 7 4.95 -14.97 -8.51
N THR A 8 4.03 -14.35 -7.74
CA THR A 8 3.43 -13.10 -8.16
C THR A 8 3.10 -12.28 -6.92
N HIS A 9 2.73 -11.01 -7.17
CA HIS A 9 2.28 -10.14 -6.11
C HIS A 9 1.06 -10.71 -5.37
N LYS A 10 0.31 -11.60 -6.03
CA LYS A 10 -0.89 -12.18 -5.41
C LYS A 10 -0.57 -13.02 -4.18
N ASP A 11 0.68 -13.45 -4.05
CA ASP A 11 1.10 -14.22 -2.89
C ASP A 11 1.44 -13.35 -1.69
N LEU A 12 1.49 -12.03 -1.88
CA LEU A 12 1.83 -11.12 -0.79
C LEU A 12 0.61 -10.80 0.04
N GLU A 13 0.73 -11.01 1.33
CA GLU A 13 -0.36 -10.73 2.25
C GLU A 13 -0.75 -9.26 2.22
N VAL A 14 0.26 -8.36 2.12
CA VAL A 14 0.00 -6.93 2.10
C VAL A 14 -0.79 -6.52 0.84
N TRP A 15 -0.56 -7.20 -0.28
CA TRP A 15 -1.33 -6.93 -1.49
C TRP A 15 -2.80 -7.29 -1.29
N LYS A 16 -3.04 -8.48 -0.72
CA LYS A 16 -4.41 -8.94 -0.47
C LYS A 16 -5.15 -7.97 0.45
N LYS A 17 -4.48 -7.54 1.52
CA LYS A 17 -5.09 -6.60 2.45
C LYS A 17 -5.34 -5.25 1.82
N SER A 18 -4.46 -4.80 0.94
CA SER A 18 -4.64 -3.51 0.28
C SER A 18 -5.78 -3.57 -0.74
N MET A 19 -6.02 -4.74 -1.34
CA MET A 19 -7.17 -4.93 -2.22
C MET A 19 -8.47 -4.85 -1.43
N ASP A 20 -8.50 -5.47 -0.25
CA ASP A 20 -9.67 -5.38 0.61
C ASP A 20 -9.92 -3.94 1.04
N LEU A 21 -8.87 -3.22 1.38
CA LEU A 21 -8.98 -1.83 1.77
C LEU A 21 -9.57 -1.00 0.62
N ALA A 22 -9.07 -1.20 -0.60
CA ALA A 22 -9.57 -0.45 -1.76
C ALA A 22 -11.05 -0.73 -1.98
N ALA A 23 -11.47 -1.98 -1.86
CA ALA A 23 -12.88 -2.34 -2.02
C ALA A 23 -13.74 -1.66 -0.94
N ASN A 24 -13.25 -1.64 0.30
CA ASN A 24 -13.96 -1.00 1.40
C ASN A 24 -14.07 0.51 1.17
N VAL A 25 -13.02 1.11 0.62
CA VAL A 25 -13.03 2.54 0.31
C VAL A 25 -14.08 2.86 -0.76
N TYR A 26 -14.19 2.01 -1.78
CA TYR A 26 -15.21 2.21 -2.81
C TYR A 26 -16.60 2.12 -2.21
N SER A 27 -16.85 1.14 -1.35
CA SER A 27 -18.15 1.00 -0.69
C SER A 27 -18.48 2.22 0.16
N LEU A 28 -17.48 2.69 0.91
CA LEU A 28 -17.67 3.83 1.79
C LEU A 28 -17.97 5.10 0.99
N THR A 29 -17.19 5.35 -0.05
CA THR A 29 -17.31 6.59 -0.83
C THR A 29 -18.51 6.59 -1.78
N ALA A 30 -19.13 5.43 -2.00
CA ALA A 30 -20.35 5.38 -2.79
C ALA A 30 -21.47 6.19 -2.13
N ARG A 31 -21.38 6.46 -0.84
CA ARG A 31 -22.36 7.25 -0.10
C ARG A 31 -22.04 8.73 -0.06
N PHE A 32 -20.90 9.12 -0.62
CA PHE A 32 -20.53 10.53 -0.64
C PHE A 32 -21.45 11.32 -1.56
N PRO A 33 -21.65 12.62 -1.26
CA PRO A 33 -22.48 13.46 -2.13
C PRO A 33 -21.92 13.51 -3.55
N LYS A 34 -22.80 13.63 -4.51
CA LYS A 34 -22.41 13.71 -5.92
C LYS A 34 -21.49 14.89 -6.19
N GLU A 35 -21.61 15.93 -5.40
CA GLU A 35 -20.75 17.11 -5.54
C GLU A 35 -19.28 16.78 -5.33
N GLU A 36 -18.99 15.69 -4.61
CA GLU A 36 -17.61 15.30 -4.36
C GLU A 36 -17.07 14.32 -5.38
N LEU A 37 -17.87 13.92 -6.35
CA LEU A 37 -17.48 12.84 -7.26
C LEU A 37 -16.18 13.14 -8.00
N TYR A 38 -16.04 14.36 -8.53
CA TYR A 38 -14.84 14.73 -9.26
C TYR A 38 -13.82 15.47 -8.39
N GLY A 39 -14.04 15.47 -7.10
CA GLY A 39 -13.12 16.05 -6.14
C GLY A 39 -12.61 15.00 -5.18
N LEU A 40 -13.06 15.07 -3.93
CA LEU A 40 -12.54 14.23 -2.87
C LEU A 40 -12.78 12.74 -3.12
N THR A 41 -13.98 12.37 -3.61
CA THR A 41 -14.27 10.98 -3.91
C THR A 41 -13.26 10.39 -4.89
N SER A 42 -13.03 11.11 -5.99
CA SER A 42 -12.09 10.66 -7.00
C SER A 42 -10.67 10.52 -6.45
N GLN A 43 -10.24 11.48 -5.64
CA GLN A 43 -8.89 11.45 -5.08
C GLN A 43 -8.71 10.31 -4.08
N ILE A 44 -9.71 10.07 -3.24
CA ILE A 44 -9.66 8.99 -2.27
C ILE A 44 -9.57 7.65 -2.98
N ARG A 45 -10.39 7.46 -4.00
CA ARG A 45 -10.40 6.21 -4.75
C ARG A 45 -9.08 5.99 -5.48
N ARG A 46 -8.52 7.04 -6.04
CA ARG A 46 -7.25 6.94 -6.73
C ARG A 46 -6.12 6.56 -5.77
N ALA A 47 -6.09 7.17 -4.58
CA ALA A 47 -5.08 6.85 -3.60
C ALA A 47 -5.22 5.39 -3.14
N ALA A 48 -6.46 4.93 -2.92
CA ALA A 48 -6.70 3.57 -2.48
C ALA A 48 -6.21 2.54 -3.49
N VAL A 49 -6.52 2.75 -4.78
CA VAL A 49 -6.12 1.82 -5.84
C VAL A 49 -4.61 1.87 -6.06
N SER A 50 -4.00 3.01 -5.82
CA SER A 50 -2.56 3.18 -5.99
C SER A 50 -1.77 2.25 -5.07
N ILE A 51 -2.31 1.87 -3.92
CA ILE A 51 -1.59 1.01 -2.98
C ILE A 51 -1.35 -0.38 -3.58
N PRO A 52 -2.39 -1.16 -3.90
CA PRO A 52 -2.15 -2.49 -4.48
C PRO A 52 -1.48 -2.41 -5.84
N SER A 53 -1.75 -1.36 -6.61
CA SER A 53 -1.13 -1.21 -7.93
C SER A 53 0.39 -1.09 -7.82
N ASN A 54 0.88 -0.30 -6.89
CA ASN A 54 2.32 -0.13 -6.72
C ASN A 54 2.98 -1.35 -6.09
N ILE A 55 2.28 -2.05 -5.20
CA ILE A 55 2.81 -3.30 -4.66
C ILE A 55 2.98 -4.30 -5.81
N ALA A 56 1.96 -4.42 -6.66
CA ALA A 56 2.02 -5.35 -7.79
C ALA A 56 3.11 -4.96 -8.78
N GLU A 57 3.22 -3.68 -9.08
CA GLU A 57 4.22 -3.17 -10.00
C GLU A 57 5.62 -3.50 -9.49
N GLY A 58 5.86 -3.23 -8.19
CA GLY A 58 7.17 -3.50 -7.61
C GLY A 58 7.51 -4.96 -7.56
N ALA A 59 6.52 -5.81 -7.26
CA ALA A 59 6.74 -7.25 -7.19
C ALA A 59 7.08 -7.84 -8.55
N ALA A 60 6.66 -7.18 -9.63
CA ALA A 60 6.96 -7.62 -10.98
C ALA A 60 8.35 -7.23 -11.46
N ARG A 61 9.04 -6.38 -10.71
CA ARG A 61 10.39 -5.95 -11.08
C ARG A 61 11.41 -7.03 -10.76
N HIS A 62 12.54 -6.96 -11.45
CA HIS A 62 13.57 -7.98 -11.29
C HIS A 62 14.54 -7.66 -10.17
N SER A 63 14.58 -6.43 -9.66
CA SER A 63 15.53 -6.07 -8.64
C SER A 63 14.83 -5.72 -7.34
N ARG A 64 15.48 -6.07 -6.23
CA ARG A 64 15.00 -5.74 -4.90
C ARG A 64 14.94 -4.22 -4.73
N LYS A 65 15.91 -3.52 -5.28
CA LYS A 65 15.96 -2.07 -5.18
C LYS A 65 14.70 -1.43 -5.78
N GLU A 66 14.28 -1.90 -6.96
CA GLU A 66 13.07 -1.38 -7.60
C GLU A 66 11.83 -1.74 -6.81
N PHE A 67 11.80 -2.96 -6.28
CA PHE A 67 10.67 -3.38 -5.44
C PHE A 67 10.52 -2.42 -4.25
N ILE A 68 11.63 -2.13 -3.57
CA ILE A 68 11.62 -1.20 -2.44
C ILE A 68 11.11 0.18 -2.87
N GLN A 69 11.52 0.65 -4.04
CA GLN A 69 11.06 1.96 -4.53
C GLN A 69 9.53 1.98 -4.69
N PHE A 70 8.97 0.94 -5.29
CA PHE A 70 7.52 0.89 -5.49
C PHE A 70 6.77 0.73 -4.16
N LEU A 71 7.35 0.02 -3.20
CA LEU A 71 6.75 -0.09 -1.89
C LEU A 71 6.76 1.26 -1.15
N HIS A 72 7.78 2.08 -1.38
CA HIS A 72 7.77 3.43 -0.82
C HIS A 72 6.68 4.29 -1.45
N ILE A 73 6.43 4.12 -2.75
CA ILE A 73 5.33 4.83 -3.39
C ILE A 73 4.00 4.38 -2.78
N ALA A 74 3.84 3.06 -2.57
CA ALA A 74 2.64 2.54 -1.94
C ALA A 74 2.47 3.12 -0.53
N SER A 75 3.56 3.24 0.23
CA SER A 75 3.52 3.82 1.57
C SER A 75 3.07 5.27 1.52
N GLY A 76 3.53 6.03 0.53
CA GLY A 76 3.07 7.39 0.32
C GLY A 76 1.58 7.45 0.02
N SER A 77 1.09 6.50 -0.77
CA SER A 77 -0.34 6.42 -1.08
C SER A 77 -1.17 6.09 0.16
N VAL A 78 -0.64 5.27 1.07
CA VAL A 78 -1.31 5.01 2.34
C VAL A 78 -1.47 6.29 3.14
N ALA A 79 -0.41 7.09 3.24
CA ALA A 79 -0.45 8.35 3.96
C ALA A 79 -1.42 9.34 3.31
N GLU A 80 -1.44 9.38 1.99
CA GLU A 80 -2.36 10.23 1.25
C GLU A 80 -3.81 9.83 1.51
N LEU A 81 -4.08 8.53 1.43
CA LEU A 81 -5.43 8.01 1.67
C LEU A 81 -5.89 8.33 3.09
N GLU A 82 -5.01 8.13 4.06
CA GLU A 82 -5.34 8.43 5.45
C GLU A 82 -5.68 9.90 5.62
N THR A 83 -4.87 10.77 5.03
CA THR A 83 -5.11 12.20 5.12
C THR A 83 -6.48 12.58 4.56
N GLN A 84 -6.81 12.01 3.39
CA GLN A 84 -8.08 12.31 2.73
C GLN A 84 -9.26 11.78 3.52
N LEU A 85 -9.13 10.60 4.11
CA LEU A 85 -10.22 10.03 4.90
C LEU A 85 -10.40 10.76 6.23
N LEU A 86 -9.31 11.22 6.83
CA LEU A 86 -9.40 12.07 8.02
C LEU A 86 -10.09 13.39 7.68
N LEU A 87 -9.82 13.93 6.51
CA LEU A 87 -10.50 15.12 6.04
C LEU A 87 -12.00 14.86 5.85
N ALA A 88 -12.33 13.72 5.22
CA ALA A 88 -13.73 13.35 5.03
C ALA A 88 -14.45 13.20 6.36
N LEU A 89 -13.77 12.64 7.35
CA LEU A 89 -14.32 12.52 8.70
C LEU A 89 -14.59 13.90 9.30
N ARG A 90 -13.63 14.79 9.17
CA ARG A 90 -13.75 16.16 9.69
C ARG A 90 -14.89 16.92 9.01
N MET A 91 -15.11 16.65 7.72
CA MET A 91 -16.19 17.28 6.96
C MET A 91 -17.56 16.65 7.22
N GLY A 92 -17.61 15.58 7.99
CA GLY A 92 -18.87 14.89 8.26
C GLY A 92 -19.35 13.98 7.15
N LEU A 93 -18.49 13.68 6.17
CA LEU A 93 -18.86 12.78 5.08
C LEU A 93 -18.88 11.33 5.53
N ILE A 94 -18.11 11.01 6.55
CA ILE A 94 -18.16 9.71 7.21
C ILE A 94 -18.33 9.93 8.70
N SER A 95 -19.00 9.00 9.37
CA SER A 95 -19.31 9.15 10.79
C SER A 95 -18.50 8.23 11.67
N SER A 96 -17.81 7.27 11.10
CA SER A 96 -17.02 6.30 11.85
C SER A 96 -15.58 6.34 11.38
N ASN A 97 -14.65 6.12 12.31
CA ASN A 97 -13.23 6.07 11.95
C ASN A 97 -12.75 4.63 11.75
N SER A 98 -13.67 3.69 11.56
CA SER A 98 -13.27 2.28 11.38
C SER A 98 -12.38 2.07 10.17
N ILE A 99 -12.56 2.87 9.11
CA ILE A 99 -11.73 2.77 7.93
C ILE A 99 -10.28 3.11 8.24
N ILE A 100 -10.04 3.96 9.24
CA ILE A 100 -8.67 4.30 9.66
C ILE A 100 -7.97 3.07 10.22
N SER A 101 -8.71 2.24 10.94
CA SER A 101 -8.21 0.98 11.45
C SER A 101 -7.83 0.04 10.30
N ASP A 102 -8.65 0.02 9.25
CA ASP A 102 -8.35 -0.80 8.07
C ASP A 102 -7.06 -0.35 7.39
N ILE A 103 -6.80 0.95 7.41
CA ILE A 103 -5.55 1.48 6.86
C ILE A 103 -4.34 0.93 7.63
N GLU A 104 -4.44 0.86 8.96
CA GLU A 104 -3.35 0.33 9.76
C GLU A 104 -3.08 -1.13 9.47
N GLU A 105 -4.13 -1.89 9.11
CA GLU A 105 -3.97 -3.29 8.73
C GLU A 105 -3.14 -3.46 7.46
N VAL A 106 -3.04 -2.42 6.64
CA VAL A 106 -2.19 -2.41 5.47
C VAL A 106 -0.83 -1.80 5.78
N ARG A 107 -0.84 -0.70 6.55
CA ARG A 107 0.42 0.01 6.84
C ARG A 107 1.43 -0.87 7.56
N LYS A 108 0.99 -1.60 8.58
CA LYS A 108 1.89 -2.43 9.37
C LYS A 108 2.63 -3.47 8.54
N PRO A 109 1.93 -4.33 7.79
CA PRO A 109 2.64 -5.31 6.96
C PRO A 109 3.47 -4.67 5.85
N LEU A 110 3.03 -3.51 5.33
CA LEU A 110 3.80 -2.82 4.30
C LEU A 110 5.14 -2.35 4.85
N LEU A 111 5.12 -1.72 6.02
CA LEU A 111 6.37 -1.28 6.65
C LEU A 111 7.23 -2.46 7.08
N GLY A 112 6.60 -3.56 7.51
CA GLY A 112 7.31 -4.78 7.85
C GLY A 112 8.02 -5.36 6.65
N LEU A 113 7.36 -5.39 5.50
CA LEU A 113 7.96 -5.88 4.27
C LEU A 113 9.13 -4.99 3.84
N LEU A 114 8.94 -3.68 3.89
CA LEU A 114 10.02 -2.73 3.57
C LEU A 114 11.23 -2.97 4.46
N ARG A 115 11.01 -3.10 5.77
CA ARG A 115 12.08 -3.35 6.72
C ARG A 115 12.81 -4.64 6.42
N SER A 116 12.06 -5.68 6.12
CA SER A 116 12.61 -6.99 5.81
C SER A 116 13.50 -6.93 4.56
N LEU A 117 13.02 -6.26 3.52
CA LEU A 117 13.77 -6.17 2.28
C LEU A 117 15.04 -5.34 2.43
N LYS A 118 14.98 -4.29 3.23
CA LYS A 118 16.15 -3.43 3.45
C LYS A 118 17.21 -4.09 4.30
N LYS A 119 16.81 -4.99 5.20
CA LYS A 119 17.76 -5.66 6.08
C LYS A 119 18.51 -6.78 5.41
N LYS A 120 17.93 -7.35 4.35
CA LYS A 120 18.56 -8.50 3.72
C LYS A 120 19.90 -8.11 3.15
N PRO A 121 20.96 -8.88 3.44
CA PRO A 121 22.24 -8.59 2.83
C PRO A 121 22.16 -8.81 1.34
N ILE A 122 23.00 -8.10 0.60
CA ILE A 122 23.13 -8.31 -0.83
C ILE A 122 23.98 -9.52 -0.97
N THR A 123 23.41 -10.55 -1.50
CA THR A 123 24.15 -11.75 -1.63
C THR A 123 25.05 -11.72 -2.76
N HIS A 124 25.71 -12.09 -2.93
CA HIS A 124 26.42 -12.26 -3.84
C HIS A 124 27.54 -12.27 -3.57
N HIS A 125 27.75 -12.37 -3.50
CA HIS A 125 28.53 -12.49 -3.27
C HIS A 125 29.32 -11.75 -3.20
N SER A 126 29.53 -11.34 -3.26
CA SER A 126 30.17 -10.69 -3.19
C SER A 126 30.42 -9.91 -2.66
N SER A 127 30.40 -9.53 -2.53
CA SER A 127 30.65 -8.82 -2.04
C SER A 127 30.91 -8.36 -1.35
N PRO A 128 31.25 -8.19 -1.10
CA PRO A 128 31.42 -7.69 -0.19
C PRO A 128 31.56 -6.61 0.14
N ILE A 129 31.71 -6.15 -0.07
CA ILE A 129 31.81 -5.30 0.21
C ILE A 129 31.23 -4.57 0.39
N THR A 130 30.91 -4.28 0.28
CA THR A 130 30.36 -3.69 0.30
C THR A 130 29.58 -3.11 0.75
N SER A 131 29.39 -2.63 0.85
CA SER A 131 28.70 -2.05 1.29
C SER A 131 27.80 -1.86 1.28
N PRO A 132 27.36 -1.73 1.45
CA PRO A 132 26.20 -1.66 1.35
C PRO A 132 25.45 -0.72 1.49
N SER A 133 25.15 -0.38 1.35
CA SER A 133 24.44 0.35 1.56
C SER A 133 23.38 0.55 1.56
#